data_c996d0a1278bdc4aaf8705417362311d
#
_entry.id   c996d0a1278bdc4aaf8705417362311d
#
_cell.length_a   1.000
_cell.length_b   1.000
_cell.length_c   1.000
_cell.angle_alpha   90.00
_cell.angle_beta   90.00
_cell.angle_gamma   90.00
#
_symmetry.space_group_name_H-M   'P 1'
#
loop_
_entity.id
_entity.type
_entity.pdbx_description
1 polymer ?
#
loop_
_entity_poly.entity_id
_entity_poly.type
_entity_poly.pdbx_seq_one_letter_code
_entity_poly.pdbx_strand_id
1 'polypeptide(L)'
;MRLANKIALVTGAGSGIGRGIAHRFALEGALLVLSDIAEGGLRETAALIDEALAAHAGQPEGTAPTTDGVLWSPWGSFVVGDVSVRADAERMVEAAITRWGRLDIVVNNAGITGSRQATLAHTTPGEEWERVMEVNVNGVFRVASAAIRGMLEQGSGTIVNIASAAGLVPFPARAAYNASKGAVVSFTRALALDYAPNHIRVNAICPGMVETAMTRWRLDIPELRQQIIDMTPWGRIGRPEDIASAAVYLASDEADFVTGHMLVIDGGWIIK
;
A
#
# COMPACT_ATOMS: atom_id res chain seq x y z
N MET A 1 3.30 2.34 -21.15
CA MET A 1 3.54 1.79 -19.80
C MET A 1 4.18 2.89 -18.96
N ARG A 2 3.47 3.36 -17.94
CA ARG A 2 3.84 4.53 -17.11
C ARG A 2 4.94 4.22 -16.08
N LEU A 3 5.15 2.94 -15.76
CA LEU A 3 6.13 2.46 -14.79
C LEU A 3 7.17 1.53 -15.42
N ALA A 4 7.37 1.63 -16.74
CA ALA A 4 8.33 0.79 -17.44
C ALA A 4 9.75 0.91 -16.83
N ASN A 5 10.35 -0.24 -16.51
CA ASN A 5 11.66 -0.36 -15.87
C ASN A 5 11.78 0.23 -14.45
N LYS A 6 10.69 0.63 -13.80
CA LYS A 6 10.69 1.00 -12.39
C LYS A 6 10.60 -0.26 -11.53
N ILE A 7 11.33 -0.28 -10.43
CA ILE A 7 11.32 -1.37 -9.46
C ILE A 7 10.51 -0.92 -8.25
N ALA A 8 9.43 -1.64 -7.92
CA ALA A 8 8.48 -1.25 -6.89
C ALA A 8 8.29 -2.32 -5.81
N LEU A 9 8.36 -1.92 -4.55
CA LEU A 9 7.94 -2.72 -3.41
C LEU A 9 6.49 -2.36 -3.04
N VAL A 10 5.62 -3.37 -2.93
CA VAL A 10 4.24 -3.19 -2.45
C VAL A 10 4.03 -4.06 -1.22
N THR A 11 3.77 -3.45 -0.05
CA THR A 11 3.46 -4.16 1.19
C THR A 11 1.95 -4.40 1.33
N GLY A 12 1.55 -5.52 1.98
CA GLY A 12 0.15 -5.93 2.03
C GLY A 12 -0.41 -6.30 0.67
N ALA A 13 0.43 -6.86 -0.21
CA ALA A 13 0.10 -7.16 -1.60
C ALA A 13 -0.73 -8.44 -1.78
N GLY A 14 -0.94 -9.22 -0.71
CA GLY A 14 -1.69 -10.47 -0.76
C GLY A 14 -3.19 -10.30 -0.94
N SER A 15 -3.76 -9.10 -0.77
CA SER A 15 -5.20 -8.88 -0.91
C SER A 15 -5.57 -7.42 -1.16
N GLY A 16 -6.85 -7.16 -1.47
CA GLY A 16 -7.48 -5.84 -1.46
C GLY A 16 -6.75 -4.78 -2.27
N ILE A 17 -6.51 -3.63 -1.66
CA ILE A 17 -5.87 -2.47 -2.31
C ILE A 17 -4.45 -2.82 -2.77
N GLY A 18 -3.65 -3.48 -1.92
CA GLY A 18 -2.27 -3.86 -2.27
C GLY A 18 -2.20 -4.79 -3.48
N ARG A 19 -3.09 -5.78 -3.55
CA ARG A 19 -3.23 -6.66 -4.73
C ARG A 19 -3.59 -5.86 -5.98
N GLY A 20 -4.58 -4.96 -5.88
CA GLY A 20 -4.99 -4.11 -7.00
C GLY A 20 -3.86 -3.21 -7.50
N ILE A 21 -3.07 -2.64 -6.58
CA ILE A 21 -1.89 -1.83 -6.92
C ILE A 21 -0.83 -2.68 -7.60
N ALA A 22 -0.48 -3.84 -7.02
CA ALA A 22 0.52 -4.75 -7.59
C ALA A 22 0.15 -5.19 -9.01
N HIS A 23 -1.08 -5.63 -9.21
CA HIS A 23 -1.61 -6.02 -10.51
C HIS A 23 -1.51 -4.87 -11.52
N ARG A 24 -1.96 -3.67 -11.15
CA ARG A 24 -1.90 -2.51 -12.05
C ARG A 24 -0.47 -2.06 -12.35
N PHE A 25 0.43 -2.10 -11.37
CA PHE A 25 1.84 -1.76 -11.55
C PHE A 25 2.52 -2.71 -12.55
N ALA A 26 2.24 -4.01 -12.47
CA ALA A 26 2.72 -5.00 -13.43
C ALA A 26 2.27 -4.67 -14.86
N LEU A 27 0.99 -4.34 -15.06
CA LEU A 27 0.44 -3.93 -16.35
C LEU A 27 1.04 -2.62 -16.88
N GLU A 28 1.53 -1.77 -16.00
CA GLU A 28 2.25 -0.53 -16.36
C GLU A 28 3.77 -0.74 -16.53
N GLY A 29 4.22 -2.00 -16.48
CA GLY A 29 5.60 -2.39 -16.78
C GLY A 29 6.59 -2.30 -15.63
N ALA A 30 6.12 -2.20 -14.39
CA ALA A 30 7.00 -2.24 -13.22
C ALA A 30 7.49 -3.66 -12.93
N LEU A 31 8.73 -3.76 -12.42
CA LEU A 31 9.24 -4.94 -11.74
C LEU A 31 8.87 -4.87 -10.26
N LEU A 32 8.43 -5.98 -9.68
CA LEU A 32 7.77 -5.95 -8.37
C LEU A 32 8.48 -6.81 -7.32
N VAL A 33 8.54 -6.27 -6.11
CA VAL A 33 8.63 -7.05 -4.87
C VAL A 33 7.28 -6.95 -4.17
N LEU A 34 6.58 -8.06 -4.06
CA LEU A 34 5.32 -8.15 -3.31
C LEU A 34 5.61 -8.63 -1.91
N SER A 35 5.02 -8.02 -0.88
CA SER A 35 5.14 -8.51 0.49
C SER A 35 3.81 -8.55 1.22
N ASP A 36 3.63 -9.61 1.99
CA ASP A 36 2.50 -9.84 2.89
C ASP A 36 2.88 -10.86 3.96
N ILE A 37 2.13 -10.90 5.05
CA ILE A 37 2.24 -11.98 6.06
C ILE A 37 1.60 -13.28 5.57
N ALA A 38 0.66 -13.19 4.63
CA ALA A 38 -0.12 -14.30 4.10
C ALA A 38 0.46 -14.80 2.77
N GLU A 39 1.28 -15.84 2.80
CA GLU A 39 1.90 -16.44 1.61
C GLU A 39 0.86 -16.85 0.56
N GLY A 40 -0.25 -17.46 0.97
CA GLY A 40 -1.33 -17.85 0.05
C GLY A 40 -1.87 -16.67 -0.75
N GLY A 41 -2.07 -15.52 -0.11
CA GLY A 41 -2.50 -14.29 -0.76
C GLY A 41 -1.48 -13.74 -1.76
N LEU A 42 -0.18 -13.85 -1.46
CA LEU A 42 0.89 -13.47 -2.39
C LEU A 42 0.91 -14.38 -3.64
N ARG A 43 0.74 -15.69 -3.45
CA ARG A 43 0.65 -16.66 -4.56
C ARG A 43 -0.55 -16.38 -5.46
N GLU A 44 -1.71 -16.06 -4.88
CA GLU A 44 -2.89 -15.66 -5.66
C GLU A 44 -2.63 -14.38 -6.46
N THR A 45 -2.00 -13.38 -5.84
CA THR A 45 -1.66 -12.12 -6.52
C THR A 45 -0.66 -12.34 -7.66
N ALA A 46 0.35 -13.18 -7.44
CA ALA A 46 1.32 -13.54 -8.47
C ALA A 46 0.64 -14.23 -9.67
N ALA A 47 -0.24 -15.20 -9.42
CA ALA A 47 -0.98 -15.90 -10.47
C ALA A 47 -1.87 -14.93 -11.30
N LEU A 48 -2.54 -13.97 -10.64
CA LEU A 48 -3.32 -12.94 -11.35
C LEU A 48 -2.44 -12.04 -12.22
N ILE A 49 -1.24 -11.71 -11.78
CA ILE A 49 -0.28 -10.92 -12.57
C ILE A 49 0.20 -11.73 -13.77
N ASP A 50 0.58 -13.00 -13.58
CA ASP A 50 1.01 -13.90 -14.65
C ASP A 50 -0.07 -14.02 -15.72
N GLU A 51 -1.32 -14.27 -15.34
CA GLU A 51 -2.47 -14.36 -16.26
C GLU A 51 -2.67 -13.04 -17.05
N ALA A 52 -2.63 -11.90 -16.36
CA ALA A 52 -2.83 -10.60 -16.99
C ALA A 52 -1.70 -10.25 -17.97
N LEU A 53 -0.45 -10.54 -17.65
CA LEU A 53 0.70 -10.29 -18.53
C LEU A 53 0.69 -11.23 -19.74
N ALA A 54 0.33 -12.51 -19.56
CA ALA A 54 0.19 -13.47 -20.66
C ALA A 54 -0.91 -13.02 -21.66
N ALA A 55 -1.99 -12.44 -21.18
CA ALA A 55 -3.06 -11.91 -22.04
C ALA A 55 -2.64 -10.67 -22.85
N HIS A 56 -1.61 -9.92 -22.40
CA HIS A 56 -1.17 -8.67 -23.05
C HIS A 56 0.05 -8.81 -23.95
N ALA A 57 0.96 -9.78 -23.69
CA ALA A 57 2.28 -9.83 -24.34
C ALA A 57 2.73 -11.22 -24.83
N GLY A 58 1.89 -12.27 -24.72
CA GLY A 58 2.37 -13.64 -24.89
C GLY A 58 3.16 -14.11 -23.67
N GLN A 59 3.27 -15.44 -23.47
CA GLN A 59 3.82 -16.01 -22.25
C GLN A 59 5.25 -15.53 -21.95
N PRO A 60 5.54 -14.98 -20.77
CA PRO A 60 6.90 -14.87 -20.29
C PRO A 60 7.41 -16.27 -19.88
N GLU A 61 8.56 -16.67 -20.40
CA GLU A 61 9.18 -17.96 -20.05
C GLU A 61 9.76 -17.91 -18.63
N GLY A 62 9.34 -18.86 -17.80
CA GLY A 62 10.12 -19.39 -16.69
C GLY A 62 9.89 -18.77 -15.29
N THR A 63 9.36 -19.60 -14.39
CA THR A 63 9.53 -19.43 -12.94
C THR A 63 10.91 -19.93 -12.53
N ALA A 64 11.71 -19.09 -11.86
CA ALA A 64 12.99 -19.49 -11.29
C ALA A 64 12.78 -20.05 -9.84
N PRO A 65 13.62 -21.02 -9.40
CA PRO A 65 13.48 -21.64 -8.11
C PRO A 65 13.80 -20.70 -6.93
N THR A 66 13.24 -21.04 -5.77
CA THR A 66 13.42 -20.34 -4.50
C THR A 66 14.83 -20.41 -3.96
N THR A 67 15.40 -19.27 -3.57
CA THR A 67 16.47 -19.20 -2.58
C THR A 67 16.00 -18.29 -1.45
N ASP A 68 16.14 -18.74 -0.21
CA ASP A 68 15.91 -17.96 1.02
C ASP A 68 14.49 -17.40 1.23
N GLY A 69 13.45 -18.15 0.83
CA GLY A 69 12.06 -17.76 1.04
C GLY A 69 11.54 -16.69 0.07
N VAL A 70 12.29 -16.39 -1.00
CA VAL A 70 11.89 -15.49 -2.08
C VAL A 70 11.52 -16.30 -3.31
N LEU A 71 10.28 -16.17 -3.80
CA LEU A 71 9.84 -16.75 -5.07
C LEU A 71 10.02 -15.72 -6.18
N TRP A 72 10.59 -16.16 -7.29
CA TRP A 72 10.93 -15.32 -8.44
C TRP A 72 10.04 -15.61 -9.64
N SER A 73 9.54 -14.56 -10.27
CA SER A 73 8.85 -14.56 -11.58
C SER A 73 9.56 -13.59 -12.52
N PRO A 74 9.31 -13.65 -13.85
CA PRO A 74 9.90 -12.70 -14.80
C PRO A 74 9.62 -11.24 -14.46
N TRP A 75 8.45 -10.94 -13.91
CA TRP A 75 8.04 -9.59 -13.50
C TRP A 75 8.46 -9.22 -12.07
N GLY A 76 8.96 -10.16 -11.26
CA GLY A 76 9.29 -9.82 -9.88
C GLY A 76 9.45 -11.00 -8.93
N SER A 77 9.19 -10.73 -7.67
CA SER A 77 9.31 -11.69 -6.56
C SER A 77 8.29 -11.39 -5.48
N PHE A 78 8.12 -12.31 -4.53
CA PHE A 78 7.45 -11.99 -3.28
C PHE A 78 8.23 -12.45 -2.05
N VAL A 79 8.06 -11.69 -0.96
CA VAL A 79 8.69 -11.89 0.33
C VAL A 79 7.60 -12.00 1.39
N VAL A 80 7.52 -13.16 2.04
CA VAL A 80 6.63 -13.34 3.20
C VAL A 80 7.27 -12.63 4.39
N GLY A 81 6.54 -11.69 5.01
CA GLY A 81 7.06 -10.95 6.16
C GLY A 81 6.04 -9.99 6.77
N ASP A 82 6.30 -9.61 8.00
CA ASP A 82 5.51 -8.69 8.81
C ASP A 82 6.21 -7.32 8.88
N VAL A 83 5.56 -6.26 8.40
CA VAL A 83 6.10 -4.88 8.46
C VAL A 83 6.34 -4.40 9.89
N SER A 84 5.68 -5.02 10.89
CA SER A 84 5.90 -4.74 12.30
C SER A 84 7.24 -5.31 12.81
N VAL A 85 7.91 -6.16 12.04
CA VAL A 85 9.22 -6.73 12.35
C VAL A 85 10.30 -6.03 11.52
N ARG A 86 11.26 -5.39 12.19
CA ARG A 86 12.32 -4.62 11.52
C ARG A 86 13.09 -5.44 10.49
N ALA A 87 13.54 -6.65 10.87
CA ALA A 87 14.29 -7.51 9.98
C ALA A 87 13.51 -7.89 8.72
N ASP A 88 12.19 -8.07 8.84
CA ASP A 88 11.34 -8.35 7.68
C ASP A 88 11.22 -7.14 6.75
N ALA A 89 11.05 -5.93 7.31
CA ALA A 89 11.01 -4.70 6.54
C ALA A 89 12.32 -4.45 5.77
N GLU A 90 13.47 -4.71 6.41
CA GLU A 90 14.79 -4.64 5.77
C GLU A 90 14.92 -5.70 4.65
N ARG A 91 14.52 -6.94 4.91
CA ARG A 91 14.55 -8.03 3.91
C ARG A 91 13.66 -7.76 2.68
N MET A 92 12.49 -7.11 2.88
CA MET A 92 11.61 -6.70 1.77
C MET A 92 12.30 -5.71 0.82
N VAL A 93 13.02 -4.74 1.36
CA VAL A 93 13.79 -3.76 0.59
C VAL A 93 15.00 -4.43 -0.06
N GLU A 94 15.72 -5.26 0.70
CA GLU A 94 16.91 -5.95 0.22
C GLU A 94 16.63 -6.90 -0.94
N ALA A 95 15.44 -7.49 -1.02
CA ALA A 95 15.04 -8.31 -2.15
C ALA A 95 15.07 -7.55 -3.49
N ALA A 96 14.71 -6.26 -3.50
CA ALA A 96 14.82 -5.42 -4.69
C ALA A 96 16.28 -5.08 -5.00
N ILE A 97 17.04 -4.66 -3.99
CA ILE A 97 18.44 -4.25 -4.15
C ILE A 97 19.30 -5.42 -4.62
N THR A 98 19.12 -6.59 -4.02
CA THR A 98 19.89 -7.80 -4.41
C THR A 98 19.64 -8.20 -5.86
N ARG A 99 18.39 -8.08 -6.34
CA ARG A 99 18.04 -8.54 -7.69
C ARG A 99 18.34 -7.50 -8.76
N TRP A 100 18.08 -6.23 -8.50
CA TRP A 100 18.13 -5.17 -9.53
C TRP A 100 19.08 -4.02 -9.20
N GLY A 101 19.76 -4.05 -8.05
CA GLY A 101 20.70 -3.02 -7.64
C GLY A 101 20.03 -1.72 -7.19
N ARG A 102 18.69 -1.64 -7.20
CA ARG A 102 17.93 -0.41 -6.89
C ARG A 102 16.49 -0.69 -6.46
N LEU A 103 15.87 0.33 -5.85
CA LEU A 103 14.44 0.36 -5.57
C LEU A 103 13.90 1.76 -5.86
N ASP A 104 12.98 1.88 -6.84
CA ASP A 104 12.47 3.17 -7.31
C ASP A 104 11.23 3.61 -6.55
N ILE A 105 10.34 2.66 -6.21
CA ILE A 105 9.02 2.93 -5.67
C ILE A 105 8.76 2.06 -4.45
N VAL A 106 8.25 2.67 -3.38
CA VAL A 106 7.69 1.95 -2.23
C VAL A 106 6.22 2.32 -2.09
N VAL A 107 5.36 1.30 -2.02
CA VAL A 107 3.95 1.45 -1.63
C VAL A 107 3.76 0.84 -0.26
N ASN A 108 3.66 1.68 0.76
CA ASN A 108 3.33 1.29 2.12
C ASN A 108 1.81 1.12 2.24
N ASN A 109 1.33 -0.09 1.94
CA ASN A 109 -0.10 -0.39 1.97
C ASN A 109 -0.49 -1.33 3.13
N ALA A 110 0.41 -2.14 3.65
CA ALA A 110 0.11 -3.03 4.77
C ALA A 110 -0.52 -2.26 5.95
N GLY A 111 -1.61 -2.79 6.50
CA GLY A 111 -2.31 -2.14 7.60
C GLY A 111 -3.50 -2.94 8.11
N ILE A 112 -3.95 -2.61 9.30
CA ILE A 112 -5.10 -3.22 9.99
C ILE A 112 -6.05 -2.15 10.54
N THR A 113 -7.32 -2.51 10.74
CA THR A 113 -8.32 -1.61 11.34
C THR A 113 -8.48 -1.75 12.85
N GLY A 114 -7.85 -2.76 13.46
CA GLY A 114 -8.12 -3.18 14.83
C GLY A 114 -9.39 -4.04 14.92
N SER A 115 -10.05 -4.03 16.07
CA SER A 115 -11.28 -4.81 16.33
C SER A 115 -12.39 -4.51 15.33
N ARG A 116 -13.17 -5.52 15.00
CA ARG A 116 -14.41 -5.35 14.22
C ARG A 116 -15.50 -4.64 15.01
N GLN A 117 -15.43 -4.68 16.34
CA GLN A 117 -16.34 -3.94 17.18
C GLN A 117 -15.95 -2.47 17.24
N ALA A 118 -16.93 -1.59 17.22
CA ALA A 118 -16.69 -0.16 17.43
C ALA A 118 -16.27 0.09 18.88
N THR A 119 -15.10 0.73 19.09
CA THR A 119 -14.57 1.02 20.43
C THR A 119 -14.34 2.50 20.60
N LEU A 120 -14.84 3.06 21.71
CA LEU A 120 -14.51 4.40 22.15
C LEU A 120 -13.11 4.39 22.80
N ALA A 121 -12.45 5.53 22.89
CA ALA A 121 -11.08 5.59 23.39
C ALA A 121 -10.90 4.93 24.76
N HIS A 122 -11.83 5.15 25.71
CA HIS A 122 -11.76 4.58 27.06
C HIS A 122 -12.11 3.09 27.14
N THR A 123 -12.63 2.49 26.07
CA THR A 123 -12.95 1.05 25.98
C THR A 123 -12.06 0.31 24.99
N THR A 124 -11.16 1.01 24.31
CA THR A 124 -10.20 0.36 23.40
C THR A 124 -9.14 -0.35 24.22
N PRO A 125 -8.96 -1.69 24.05
CA PRO A 125 -7.90 -2.42 24.73
C PRO A 125 -6.51 -1.87 24.37
N GLY A 126 -5.61 -1.78 25.38
CA GLY A 126 -4.23 -1.30 25.16
C GLY A 126 -3.50 -2.09 24.07
N GLU A 127 -3.64 -3.43 24.09
CA GLU A 127 -3.05 -4.33 23.10
C GLU A 127 -3.55 -4.05 21.67
N GLU A 128 -4.83 -3.69 21.52
CA GLU A 128 -5.38 -3.30 20.22
C GLU A 128 -4.76 -2.00 19.72
N TRP A 129 -4.66 -1.00 20.61
CA TRP A 129 -3.99 0.26 20.30
C TRP A 129 -2.56 0.04 19.86
N GLU A 130 -1.78 -0.69 20.66
CA GLU A 130 -0.37 -0.99 20.38
C GLU A 130 -0.20 -1.72 19.05
N ARG A 131 -1.02 -2.75 18.79
CA ARG A 131 -0.96 -3.53 17.55
C ARG A 131 -1.30 -2.68 16.33
N VAL A 132 -2.31 -1.82 16.40
CA VAL A 132 -2.67 -0.92 15.30
C VAL A 132 -1.56 0.07 15.01
N MET A 133 -0.95 0.66 16.05
CA MET A 133 0.17 1.58 15.89
C MET A 133 1.42 0.87 15.35
N GLU A 134 1.68 -0.34 15.83
CA GLU A 134 2.85 -1.12 15.43
C GLU A 134 2.81 -1.49 13.94
N VAL A 135 1.67 -1.92 13.42
CA VAL A 135 1.52 -2.25 12.01
C VAL A 135 1.40 -0.99 11.14
N ASN A 136 0.46 -0.09 11.48
CA ASN A 136 0.06 1.01 10.59
C ASN A 136 1.05 2.18 10.60
N VAL A 137 1.81 2.38 11.68
CA VAL A 137 2.74 3.51 11.84
C VAL A 137 4.17 3.03 11.83
N ASN A 138 4.54 2.15 12.78
CA ASN A 138 5.91 1.66 12.87
C ASN A 138 6.31 0.82 11.65
N GLY A 139 5.37 0.06 11.07
CA GLY A 139 5.58 -0.68 9.82
C GLY A 139 5.92 0.26 8.66
N VAL A 140 5.13 1.32 8.47
CA VAL A 140 5.40 2.35 7.44
C VAL A 140 6.76 3.01 7.66
N PHE A 141 7.08 3.36 8.91
CA PHE A 141 8.38 3.94 9.27
C PHE A 141 9.54 3.00 8.94
N ARG A 142 9.45 1.71 9.29
CA ARG A 142 10.53 0.73 9.08
C ARG A 142 10.83 0.52 7.60
N VAL A 143 9.78 0.29 6.80
CA VAL A 143 9.93 0.09 5.35
C VAL A 143 10.45 1.36 4.67
N ALA A 144 9.89 2.53 4.99
CA ALA A 144 10.36 3.80 4.45
C ALA A 144 11.82 4.08 4.81
N SER A 145 12.20 3.90 6.09
CA SER A 145 13.57 4.12 6.56
C SER A 145 14.58 3.18 5.89
N ALA A 146 14.22 1.93 5.65
CA ALA A 146 15.08 0.99 4.93
C ALA A 146 15.27 1.41 3.46
N ALA A 147 14.18 1.79 2.79
CA ALA A 147 14.21 2.17 1.37
C ALA A 147 14.92 3.50 1.12
N ILE A 148 14.72 4.50 1.98
CA ILE A 148 15.28 5.85 1.81
C ILE A 148 16.82 5.80 1.77
N ARG A 149 17.48 4.89 2.48
CA ARG A 149 18.96 4.76 2.45
C ARG A 149 19.45 4.52 1.01
N GLY A 150 18.89 3.54 0.34
CA GLY A 150 19.22 3.26 -1.06
C GLY A 150 18.77 4.37 -2.02
N MET A 151 17.60 4.97 -1.78
CA MET A 151 17.11 6.08 -2.60
C MET A 151 18.00 7.33 -2.51
N LEU A 152 18.62 7.60 -1.35
CA LEU A 152 19.61 8.67 -1.19
C LEU A 152 20.86 8.42 -2.01
N GLU A 153 21.35 7.19 -2.06
CA GLU A 153 22.50 6.80 -2.89
C GLU A 153 22.15 6.85 -4.39
N GLN A 154 20.90 6.53 -4.75
CA GLN A 154 20.38 6.64 -6.12
C GLN A 154 20.15 8.10 -6.56
N GLY A 155 19.99 9.04 -5.63
CA GLY A 155 19.60 10.42 -5.88
C GLY A 155 18.15 10.58 -6.39
N SER A 156 17.29 9.57 -6.19
CA SER A 156 15.88 9.60 -6.58
C SER A 156 15.08 8.50 -5.91
N GLY A 157 13.77 8.70 -5.75
CA GLY A 157 12.86 7.71 -5.22
C GLY A 157 11.42 8.20 -5.11
N THR A 158 10.49 7.28 -4.93
CA THR A 158 9.08 7.61 -4.72
C THR A 158 8.47 6.72 -3.64
N ILE A 159 7.83 7.33 -2.65
CA ILE A 159 7.09 6.63 -1.61
C ILE A 159 5.62 7.03 -1.68
N VAL A 160 4.74 6.04 -1.76
CA VAL A 160 3.29 6.20 -1.71
C VAL A 160 2.76 5.49 -0.47
N ASN A 161 2.28 6.25 0.49
CA ASN A 161 1.69 5.72 1.71
C ASN A 161 0.17 5.57 1.55
N ILE A 162 -0.39 4.40 1.84
CA ILE A 162 -1.84 4.22 1.90
C ILE A 162 -2.31 4.62 3.31
N ALA A 163 -2.71 5.88 3.42
CA ALA A 163 -3.32 6.43 4.62
C ALA A 163 -4.82 6.03 4.71
N SER A 164 -5.70 6.97 4.89
CA SER A 164 -7.16 6.82 4.86
C SER A 164 -7.82 8.19 4.91
N ALA A 165 -9.04 8.33 4.42
CA ALA A 165 -9.92 9.45 4.74
C ALA A 165 -10.08 9.64 6.27
N ALA A 166 -10.00 8.54 7.04
CA ALA A 166 -10.00 8.53 8.51
C ALA A 166 -8.81 9.26 9.15
N GLY A 167 -7.72 9.45 8.42
CA GLY A 167 -6.56 10.24 8.86
C GLY A 167 -6.76 11.75 8.68
N LEU A 168 -7.78 12.17 7.94
CA LEU A 168 -8.14 13.56 7.68
C LEU A 168 -9.41 13.97 8.42
N VAL A 169 -10.45 13.13 8.35
CA VAL A 169 -11.74 13.30 9.03
C VAL A 169 -12.04 12.03 9.83
N PRO A 170 -12.02 12.07 11.17
CA PRO A 170 -12.09 10.86 11.97
C PRO A 170 -13.45 10.17 11.88
N PHE A 171 -13.44 8.85 11.89
CA PHE A 171 -14.63 8.02 11.97
C PHE A 171 -15.00 7.74 13.42
N PRO A 172 -16.29 7.73 13.78
CA PRO A 172 -16.72 7.43 15.14
C PRO A 172 -16.24 6.05 15.61
N ALA A 173 -15.84 5.96 16.88
CA ALA A 173 -15.48 4.73 17.56
C ALA A 173 -14.38 3.91 16.85
N ARG A 174 -13.34 4.60 16.36
CA ARG A 174 -12.15 4.04 15.71
C ARG A 174 -10.88 4.77 16.14
N ALA A 175 -10.73 5.02 17.45
CA ALA A 175 -9.68 5.89 17.98
C ALA A 175 -8.27 5.46 17.53
N ALA A 176 -7.90 4.19 17.69
CA ALA A 176 -6.58 3.68 17.30
C ALA A 176 -6.33 3.80 15.80
N TYR A 177 -7.33 3.42 14.98
CA TYR A 177 -7.22 3.51 13.52
C TYR A 177 -7.09 4.96 13.03
N ASN A 178 -7.98 5.86 13.52
CA ASN A 178 -7.91 7.28 13.15
C ASN A 178 -6.56 7.89 13.51
N ALA A 179 -6.08 7.64 14.73
CA ALA A 179 -4.78 8.11 15.20
C ALA A 179 -3.63 7.57 14.32
N SER A 180 -3.65 6.27 14.00
CA SER A 180 -2.62 5.66 13.16
C SER A 180 -2.59 6.25 11.74
N LYS A 181 -3.75 6.47 11.14
CA LYS A 181 -3.83 7.03 9.78
C LYS A 181 -3.54 8.54 9.76
N GLY A 182 -3.86 9.27 10.83
CA GLY A 182 -3.41 10.64 11.04
C GLY A 182 -1.88 10.75 11.20
N ALA A 183 -1.27 9.81 11.91
CA ALA A 183 0.19 9.72 12.03
C ALA A 183 0.86 9.49 10.66
N VAL A 184 0.31 8.59 9.81
CA VAL A 184 0.82 8.37 8.44
C VAL A 184 0.71 9.63 7.59
N VAL A 185 -0.39 10.41 7.70
CA VAL A 185 -0.56 11.69 7.01
C VAL A 185 0.54 12.69 7.42
N SER A 186 0.78 12.85 8.72
CA SER A 186 1.81 13.74 9.23
C SER A 186 3.22 13.27 8.83
N PHE A 187 3.50 11.98 8.97
CA PHE A 187 4.78 11.38 8.61
C PHE A 187 5.08 11.52 7.11
N THR A 188 4.08 11.36 6.24
CA THR A 188 4.21 11.60 4.80
C THR A 188 4.73 13.02 4.50
N ARG A 189 4.18 14.05 5.17
CA ARG A 189 4.59 15.43 5.00
C ARG A 189 6.00 15.68 5.52
N ALA A 190 6.35 15.09 6.65
CA ALA A 190 7.70 15.18 7.22
C ALA A 190 8.74 14.60 6.25
N LEU A 191 8.53 13.37 5.77
CA LEU A 191 9.44 12.76 4.81
C LEU A 191 9.52 13.56 3.49
N ALA A 192 8.41 14.07 2.99
CA ALA A 192 8.39 14.88 1.79
C ALA A 192 9.24 16.14 1.93
N LEU A 193 9.16 16.82 3.08
CA LEU A 193 9.95 18.02 3.38
C LEU A 193 11.44 17.69 3.51
N ASP A 194 11.75 16.62 4.24
CA ASP A 194 13.14 16.25 4.55
C ASP A 194 13.91 15.77 3.32
N TYR A 195 13.24 15.05 2.41
CA TYR A 195 13.90 14.36 1.30
C TYR A 195 13.61 14.94 -0.10
N ALA A 196 12.80 16.00 -0.22
CA ALA A 196 12.62 16.71 -1.49
C ALA A 196 13.94 17.21 -2.10
N PRO A 197 14.92 17.74 -1.32
CA PRO A 197 16.22 18.14 -1.86
C PRO A 197 17.02 17.00 -2.50
N ASN A 198 16.67 15.74 -2.17
CA ASN A 198 17.30 14.55 -2.71
C ASN A 198 16.49 13.91 -3.86
N HIS A 199 15.50 14.61 -4.40
CA HIS A 199 14.59 14.13 -5.44
C HIS A 199 13.82 12.85 -5.03
N ILE A 200 13.51 12.71 -3.73
CA ILE A 200 12.64 11.66 -3.22
C ILE A 200 11.27 12.27 -2.95
N ARG A 201 10.27 11.81 -3.70
CA ARG A 201 8.87 12.25 -3.54
C ARG A 201 8.15 11.35 -2.56
N VAL A 202 7.41 11.92 -1.64
CA VAL A 202 6.60 11.16 -0.67
C VAL A 202 5.19 11.70 -0.66
N ASN A 203 4.21 10.86 -1.01
CA ASN A 203 2.80 11.23 -1.05
C ASN A 203 1.95 10.18 -0.33
N ALA A 204 0.73 10.55 0.03
CA ALA A 204 -0.24 9.60 0.53
C ALA A 204 -1.50 9.55 -0.34
N ILE A 205 -2.08 8.35 -0.45
CA ILE A 205 -3.46 8.19 -0.89
C ILE A 205 -4.31 8.02 0.36
N CYS A 206 -5.46 8.69 0.39
CA CYS A 206 -6.43 8.65 1.48
C CYS A 206 -7.75 8.04 0.97
N PRO A 207 -7.87 6.70 0.93
CA PRO A 207 -9.09 6.03 0.48
C PRO A 207 -10.27 6.28 1.43
N GLY A 208 -11.47 6.39 0.87
CA GLY A 208 -12.72 6.18 1.59
C GLY A 208 -13.01 4.70 1.82
N MET A 209 -14.30 4.31 1.79
CA MET A 209 -14.69 2.91 1.88
C MET A 209 -14.42 2.20 0.56
N VAL A 210 -13.55 1.18 0.60
CA VAL A 210 -13.17 0.33 -0.55
C VAL A 210 -13.56 -1.11 -0.24
N GLU A 211 -14.14 -1.81 -1.22
CA GLU A 211 -14.53 -3.21 -1.09
C GLU A 211 -13.29 -4.12 -1.10
N THR A 212 -12.97 -4.68 0.06
CA THR A 212 -11.81 -5.55 0.30
C THR A 212 -12.15 -6.60 1.36
N ALA A 213 -11.27 -7.58 1.56
CA ALA A 213 -11.44 -8.54 2.66
C ALA A 213 -11.51 -7.84 4.05
N MET A 214 -10.83 -6.71 4.21
CA MET A 214 -10.83 -5.90 5.44
C MET A 214 -12.20 -5.29 5.74
N THR A 215 -12.98 -4.94 4.72
CA THR A 215 -14.27 -4.22 4.84
C THR A 215 -15.48 -5.13 4.64
N ARG A 216 -15.27 -6.35 4.09
CA ARG A 216 -16.34 -7.29 3.73
C ARG A 216 -17.29 -7.60 4.88
N TRP A 217 -16.78 -7.82 6.08
CA TRP A 217 -17.60 -8.10 7.26
C TRP A 217 -18.70 -7.06 7.52
N ARG A 218 -18.49 -5.82 7.05
CA ARG A 218 -19.44 -4.70 7.15
C ARG A 218 -20.28 -4.57 5.89
N LEU A 219 -19.67 -4.81 4.74
CA LEU A 219 -20.32 -4.65 3.43
C LEU A 219 -21.21 -5.84 3.07
N ASP A 220 -21.05 -7.00 3.71
CA ASP A 220 -21.92 -8.16 3.53
C ASP A 220 -23.27 -8.00 4.27
N ILE A 221 -23.41 -6.97 5.12
CA ILE A 221 -24.67 -6.59 5.75
C ILE A 221 -25.36 -5.55 4.85
N PRO A 222 -26.51 -5.87 4.21
CA PRO A 222 -27.12 -5.04 3.18
C PRO A 222 -27.43 -3.62 3.66
N GLU A 223 -27.93 -3.47 4.90
CA GLU A 223 -28.29 -2.19 5.50
C GLU A 223 -27.06 -1.30 5.71
N LEU A 224 -25.94 -1.88 6.16
CA LEU A 224 -24.70 -1.14 6.35
C LEU A 224 -24.05 -0.78 5.00
N ARG A 225 -24.14 -1.68 4.02
CA ARG A 225 -23.69 -1.40 2.65
C ARG A 225 -24.46 -0.21 2.07
N GLN A 226 -25.78 -0.21 2.20
CA GLN A 226 -26.62 0.89 1.69
C GLN A 226 -26.32 2.20 2.40
N GLN A 227 -26.17 2.20 3.73
CA GLN A 227 -25.77 3.39 4.50
C GLN A 227 -24.45 3.98 3.99
N ILE A 228 -23.46 3.14 3.69
CA ILE A 228 -22.16 3.59 3.17
C ILE A 228 -22.32 4.19 1.77
N ILE A 229 -23.15 3.59 0.91
CA ILE A 229 -23.45 4.12 -0.43
C ILE A 229 -24.13 5.49 -0.30
N ASP A 230 -25.13 5.61 0.57
CA ASP A 230 -25.88 6.88 0.80
C ASP A 230 -24.97 7.98 1.37
N MET A 231 -23.94 7.59 2.13
CA MET A 231 -22.92 8.50 2.64
C MET A 231 -21.86 8.89 1.63
N THR A 232 -21.81 8.20 0.48
CA THR A 232 -20.81 8.44 -0.57
C THR A 232 -21.47 9.22 -1.72
N PRO A 233 -21.17 10.51 -1.92
CA PRO A 233 -21.82 11.33 -2.98
C PRO A 233 -21.73 10.71 -4.38
N TRP A 234 -20.66 9.96 -4.67
CA TRP A 234 -20.48 9.26 -5.95
C TRP A 234 -21.44 8.08 -6.16
N GLY A 235 -22.21 7.69 -5.13
CA GLY A 235 -23.26 6.67 -5.22
C GLY A 235 -22.78 5.22 -5.29
N ARG A 236 -21.50 4.95 -4.99
CA ARG A 236 -20.96 3.58 -4.90
C ARG A 236 -19.83 3.47 -3.89
N ILE A 237 -19.53 2.24 -3.52
CA ILE A 237 -18.33 1.88 -2.77
C ILE A 237 -17.13 1.87 -3.73
N GLY A 238 -15.95 2.30 -3.26
CA GLY A 238 -14.72 2.25 -4.00
C GLY A 238 -14.25 0.81 -4.27
N ARG A 239 -13.46 0.63 -5.30
CA ARG A 239 -12.82 -0.64 -5.68
C ARG A 239 -11.31 -0.50 -5.55
N PRO A 240 -10.56 -1.60 -5.38
CA PRO A 240 -9.09 -1.57 -5.38
C PRO A 240 -8.50 -0.85 -6.61
N GLU A 241 -9.13 -0.97 -7.78
CA GLU A 241 -8.71 -0.36 -9.03
C GLU A 241 -8.79 1.18 -9.01
N ASP A 242 -9.74 1.75 -8.25
CA ASP A 242 -9.85 3.21 -8.07
C ASP A 242 -8.58 3.74 -7.36
N ILE A 243 -8.07 2.98 -6.39
CA ILE A 243 -6.86 3.33 -5.63
C ILE A 243 -5.59 3.02 -6.44
N ALA A 244 -5.58 1.91 -7.16
CA ALA A 244 -4.45 1.49 -7.99
C ALA A 244 -4.13 2.51 -9.09
N SER A 245 -5.14 3.10 -9.72
CA SER A 245 -4.98 4.13 -10.74
C SER A 245 -4.31 5.40 -10.18
N ALA A 246 -4.67 5.80 -8.97
CA ALA A 246 -4.06 6.93 -8.27
C ALA A 246 -2.60 6.60 -7.84
N ALA A 247 -2.34 5.34 -7.41
CA ALA A 247 -1.01 4.89 -7.07
C ALA A 247 -0.07 4.91 -8.28
N VAL A 248 -0.53 4.49 -9.45
CA VAL A 248 0.24 4.60 -10.70
C VAL A 248 0.60 6.05 -11.01
N TYR A 249 -0.37 6.97 -10.90
CA TYR A 249 -0.09 8.39 -11.12
C TYR A 249 1.00 8.91 -10.18
N LEU A 250 0.84 8.73 -8.86
CA LEU A 250 1.81 9.22 -7.88
C LEU A 250 3.19 8.54 -8.00
N ALA A 251 3.23 7.30 -8.46
CA ALA A 251 4.47 6.54 -8.66
C ALA A 251 5.19 6.90 -9.96
N SER A 252 4.49 7.42 -10.96
CA SER A 252 5.04 7.73 -12.28
C SER A 252 5.73 9.10 -12.34
N ASP A 253 6.48 9.32 -13.41
CA ASP A 253 7.15 10.59 -13.69
C ASP A 253 6.13 11.72 -14.00
N GLU A 254 4.86 11.41 -14.29
CA GLU A 254 3.79 12.41 -14.44
C GLU A 254 3.52 13.18 -13.14
N ALA A 255 3.89 12.65 -11.99
CA ALA A 255 3.78 13.28 -10.68
C ALA A 255 5.10 13.91 -10.20
N ASP A 256 6.03 14.24 -11.10
CA ASP A 256 7.38 14.73 -10.75
C ASP A 256 7.35 15.97 -9.83
N PHE A 257 6.37 16.84 -9.97
CA PHE A 257 6.21 18.04 -9.12
C PHE A 257 5.22 17.86 -7.98
N VAL A 258 4.87 16.59 -7.61
CA VAL A 258 3.92 16.26 -6.54
C VAL A 258 4.65 15.57 -5.39
N THR A 259 4.81 16.27 -4.26
CA THR A 259 5.34 15.71 -3.01
C THR A 259 4.61 16.32 -1.81
N GLY A 260 4.48 15.57 -0.72
CA GLY A 260 3.76 15.98 0.49
C GLY A 260 2.24 16.03 0.33
N HIS A 261 1.69 15.50 -0.78
CA HIS A 261 0.27 15.56 -1.08
C HIS A 261 -0.53 14.41 -0.46
N MET A 262 -1.77 14.74 -0.02
CA MET A 262 -2.76 13.77 0.47
C MET A 262 -3.84 13.62 -0.59
N LEU A 263 -3.70 12.66 -1.51
CA LEU A 263 -4.65 12.42 -2.59
C LEU A 263 -5.86 11.64 -2.06
N VAL A 264 -6.97 12.32 -1.91
CA VAL A 264 -8.22 11.72 -1.41
C VAL A 264 -8.94 11.00 -2.55
N ILE A 265 -9.26 9.71 -2.33
CA ILE A 265 -10.01 8.85 -3.27
C ILE A 265 -11.16 8.19 -2.48
N ASP A 266 -12.24 8.91 -2.29
CA ASP A 266 -13.32 8.54 -1.37
C ASP A 266 -14.74 8.72 -1.92
N GLY A 267 -14.87 9.08 -3.19
CA GLY A 267 -16.16 9.38 -3.81
C GLY A 267 -16.86 10.62 -3.24
N GLY A 268 -16.10 11.51 -2.65
CA GLY A 268 -16.61 12.77 -2.06
C GLY A 268 -17.06 12.64 -0.61
N TRP A 269 -16.73 11.55 0.07
CA TRP A 269 -17.22 11.29 1.42
C TRP A 269 -16.85 12.37 2.45
N ILE A 270 -15.58 12.83 2.46
CA ILE A 270 -15.12 13.79 3.49
C ILE A 270 -15.49 15.25 3.22
N ILE A 271 -16.08 15.57 2.09
CA ILE A 271 -16.52 16.93 1.73
C ILE A 271 -18.02 17.14 1.92
N LYS A 272 -18.72 16.15 2.45
CA LYS A 272 -20.18 16.16 2.70
C LYS A 272 -20.52 16.82 4.03
#